data_7fc973d8b6810e31fa82717929b76b6a
#
_entry.id   7fc973d8b6810e31fa82717929b76b6a
#
_cell.length_a   1.000
_cell.length_b   1.000
_cell.length_c   1.000
_cell.angle_alpha   90.00
_cell.angle_beta   90.00
_cell.angle_gamma   90.00
#
_symmetry.space_group_name_H-M   'P 1'
#
loop_
_entity.id
_entity.type
_entity.pdbx_description
1 polymer ?
#
loop_
_entity_poly.entity_id
_entity_poly.type
_entity_poly.pdbx_seq_one_letter_code
_entity_poly.pdbx_strand_id
1 'polypeptide(L)'
;MKLLLVAGARPNFMKIASIVDALDAHNRTARRRFEYLVVHTGQHYDEKMSGTFFRELKLPRPSVDLEVGSGSHAAQTAEIMKRFETVLEKERPDAVIVVGDVNSTIACALVASKMTYPRGAEASKQDRPLIVHVEAGLRSRDRSMPEEINRLLTDSIADLLFVTEADAVRNLVKEGVPRHRIHFVGNTMVDTLLEHRARAEHSPVLEHLGLRPSSPPAAQRSPSFRGSREGIAVPFGVVTLHRPSNVDDPFVFRGILDALLKISLKLPLIFPVHPRTFAHIVRFGLTSECRLLGPQDKIADIKAGLYCIGPLGYLDFLRLMSKAKIVLTDSGGIQEETTVLGVPCVTLRENTERPVTIAKGTNILAGVSTSKIVRAANKQLREPVRPKRPKYWDGRAGKRIVSILNNTLPT
;
A
#
# COMPACT_ATOMS: atom_id res chain seq x y z
N MET A 1 -13.45 25.41 -0.79
CA MET A 1 -13.35 24.45 0.33
C MET A 1 -11.93 23.98 0.45
N LYS A 2 -11.44 23.92 1.68
CA LYS A 2 -10.05 23.56 1.98
C LYS A 2 -9.95 22.18 2.62
N LEU A 3 -9.13 21.32 2.05
CA LEU A 3 -8.94 19.93 2.49
C LEU A 3 -7.50 19.73 2.95
N LEU A 4 -7.27 19.02 4.06
CA LEU A 4 -5.96 18.51 4.42
C LEU A 4 -5.92 17.00 4.16
N LEU A 5 -4.99 16.54 3.30
CA LEU A 5 -4.75 15.13 3.02
C LEU A 5 -3.52 14.69 3.79
N VAL A 6 -3.69 13.78 4.74
CA VAL A 6 -2.62 13.33 5.64
C VAL A 6 -1.99 12.05 5.13
N ALA A 7 -0.65 12.04 5.02
CA ALA A 7 0.15 10.88 4.68
C ALA A 7 1.33 10.72 5.66
N GLY A 8 1.45 9.54 6.28
CA GLY A 8 2.51 9.24 7.25
C GLY A 8 3.55 8.24 6.76
N ALA A 9 3.13 7.30 5.91
CA ALA A 9 3.96 6.21 5.44
C ALA A 9 3.78 6.00 3.94
N ARG A 10 4.74 5.28 3.30
CA ARG A 10 4.69 4.99 1.86
C ARG A 10 3.31 4.53 1.33
N PRO A 11 2.62 3.57 1.97
CA PRO A 11 1.31 3.13 1.50
C PRO A 11 0.25 4.24 1.49
N ASN A 12 0.37 5.25 2.36
CA ASN A 12 -0.57 6.36 2.39
C ASN A 12 -0.46 7.24 1.13
N PHE A 13 0.76 7.48 0.63
CA PHE A 13 0.96 8.27 -0.60
C PHE A 13 0.27 7.64 -1.79
N MET A 14 0.31 6.31 -1.92
CA MET A 14 -0.42 5.61 -2.97
C MET A 14 -1.93 5.80 -2.85
N LYS A 15 -2.46 5.83 -1.62
CA LYS A 15 -3.88 6.01 -1.38
C LYS A 15 -4.35 7.44 -1.67
N ILE A 16 -3.56 8.45 -1.32
CA ILE A 16 -3.90 9.84 -1.60
C ILE A 16 -3.67 10.25 -3.06
N ALA A 17 -2.77 9.57 -3.80
CA ALA A 17 -2.47 9.92 -5.19
C ALA A 17 -3.74 9.93 -6.04
N SER A 18 -4.54 8.88 -6.02
CA SER A 18 -5.79 8.81 -6.78
C SER A 18 -6.84 9.85 -6.33
N ILE A 19 -6.79 10.29 -5.07
CA ILE A 19 -7.68 11.34 -4.55
C ILE A 19 -7.21 12.69 -5.09
N VAL A 20 -5.90 12.96 -5.07
CA VAL A 20 -5.29 14.19 -5.63
C VAL A 20 -5.63 14.31 -7.12
N ASP A 21 -5.40 13.24 -7.90
CA ASP A 21 -5.73 13.23 -9.33
C ASP A 21 -7.22 13.50 -9.59
N ALA A 22 -8.09 12.95 -8.74
CA ALA A 22 -9.54 13.17 -8.85
C ALA A 22 -9.93 14.61 -8.46
N LEU A 23 -9.29 15.21 -7.45
CA LEU A 23 -9.47 16.61 -7.07
C LEU A 23 -9.01 17.55 -8.20
N ASP A 24 -7.85 17.29 -8.79
CA ASP A 24 -7.33 18.08 -9.91
C ASP A 24 -8.24 17.96 -11.14
N ALA A 25 -8.74 16.76 -11.43
CA ALA A 25 -9.70 16.56 -12.52
C ALA A 25 -11.01 17.30 -12.27
N HIS A 26 -11.52 17.29 -11.03
CA HIS A 26 -12.71 18.02 -10.63
C HIS A 26 -12.50 19.54 -10.77
N ASN A 27 -11.39 20.05 -10.25
CA ASN A 27 -11.07 21.47 -10.24
C ASN A 27 -10.92 22.09 -11.65
N ARG A 28 -10.61 21.28 -12.66
CA ARG A 28 -10.53 21.76 -14.07
C ARG A 28 -11.88 22.10 -14.67
N THR A 29 -12.97 21.46 -14.21
CA THR A 29 -14.28 21.56 -14.87
C THR A 29 -15.38 22.10 -13.95
N ALA A 30 -15.24 21.94 -12.63
CA ALA A 30 -16.27 22.30 -11.68
C ALA A 30 -16.24 23.81 -11.32
N ARG A 31 -17.44 24.40 -11.12
CA ARG A 31 -17.58 25.77 -10.56
C ARG A 31 -17.07 25.84 -9.14
N ARG A 32 -17.36 24.82 -8.34
CA ARG A 32 -16.94 24.68 -6.94
C ARG A 32 -15.61 23.93 -6.90
N ARG A 33 -14.54 24.61 -6.50
CA ARG A 33 -13.20 24.07 -6.45
C ARG A 33 -12.80 23.67 -5.03
N PHE A 34 -11.94 22.66 -4.94
CA PHE A 34 -11.26 22.28 -3.72
C PHE A 34 -9.85 22.87 -3.69
N GLU A 35 -9.53 23.62 -2.66
CA GLU A 35 -8.16 23.85 -2.26
C GLU A 35 -7.72 22.65 -1.42
N TYR A 36 -6.56 22.09 -1.68
CA TYR A 36 -6.06 20.98 -0.87
C TYR A 36 -4.57 21.14 -0.55
N LEU A 37 -4.19 20.70 0.64
CA LEU A 37 -2.80 20.64 1.10
C LEU A 37 -2.47 19.20 1.46
N VAL A 38 -1.29 18.72 1.05
CA VAL A 38 -0.75 17.44 1.47
C VAL A 38 0.12 17.66 2.69
N VAL A 39 -0.24 17.00 3.80
CA VAL A 39 0.52 17.01 5.05
C VAL A 39 1.26 15.69 5.18
N HIS A 40 2.59 15.76 5.15
CA HIS A 40 3.46 14.63 5.45
C HIS A 40 3.81 14.65 6.93
N THR A 41 3.58 13.55 7.66
CA THR A 41 3.90 13.53 9.10
C THR A 41 5.35 13.17 9.38
N GLY A 42 6.09 12.64 8.40
CA GLY A 42 7.48 12.23 8.57
C GLY A 42 7.65 10.92 9.37
N GLN A 43 6.59 10.10 9.48
CA GLN A 43 6.64 8.85 10.26
C GLN A 43 7.71 7.87 9.77
N HIS A 44 8.03 7.85 8.49
CA HIS A 44 9.12 7.09 7.89
C HIS A 44 10.03 8.03 7.12
N TYR A 45 11.18 8.36 7.72
CA TYR A 45 12.16 9.28 7.17
C TYR A 45 13.21 8.50 6.36
N ASP A 46 13.04 8.46 5.04
CA ASP A 46 14.09 8.12 4.08
C ASP A 46 13.96 9.06 2.87
N GLU A 47 14.69 10.18 2.90
CA GLU A 47 14.65 11.22 1.86
C GLU A 47 14.91 10.68 0.46
N LYS A 48 15.84 9.73 0.31
CA LYS A 48 16.20 9.16 -1.00
C LYS A 48 15.07 8.31 -1.57
N MET A 49 14.35 7.59 -0.73
CA MET A 49 13.21 6.77 -1.15
C MET A 49 11.93 7.59 -1.34
N SER A 50 11.67 8.58 -0.47
CA SER A 50 10.48 9.42 -0.54
C SER A 50 10.47 10.30 -1.80
N GLY A 51 11.58 10.97 -2.15
CA GLY A 51 11.65 11.84 -3.32
C GLY A 51 11.42 11.12 -4.66
N THR A 52 11.89 9.88 -4.80
CA THR A 52 11.63 9.06 -5.98
C THR A 52 10.16 8.66 -6.05
N PHE A 53 9.57 8.31 -4.91
CA PHE A 53 8.17 7.90 -4.79
C PHE A 53 7.19 9.03 -5.17
N PHE A 54 7.44 10.27 -4.71
CA PHE A 54 6.65 11.44 -5.10
C PHE A 54 6.69 11.69 -6.63
N ARG A 55 7.87 11.56 -7.23
CA ARG A 55 8.02 11.71 -8.69
C ARG A 55 7.32 10.60 -9.48
N GLU A 56 7.46 9.36 -9.03
CA GLU A 56 6.82 8.20 -9.68
C GLU A 56 5.32 8.29 -9.64
N LEU A 57 4.73 8.69 -8.51
CA LEU A 57 3.29 8.85 -8.31
C LEU A 57 2.74 10.19 -8.81
N LYS A 58 3.61 11.09 -9.32
CA LYS A 58 3.23 12.46 -9.73
C LYS A 58 2.53 13.27 -8.63
N LEU A 59 2.79 12.93 -7.38
CA LEU A 59 2.24 13.67 -6.25
C LEU A 59 2.89 15.05 -6.14
N PRO A 60 2.13 16.11 -5.77
CA PRO A 60 2.72 17.37 -5.39
C PRO A 60 3.63 17.16 -4.17
N ARG A 61 4.66 17.98 -4.06
CA ARG A 61 5.46 17.99 -2.82
C ARG A 61 4.54 18.28 -1.65
N PRO A 62 4.76 17.66 -0.47
CA PRO A 62 3.99 18.00 0.72
C PRO A 62 4.02 19.51 0.96
N SER A 63 2.85 20.09 1.17
CA SER A 63 2.72 21.50 1.53
C SER A 63 3.20 21.76 2.96
N VAL A 64 3.11 20.73 3.80
CA VAL A 64 3.58 20.73 5.19
C VAL A 64 4.27 19.40 5.46
N ASP A 65 5.47 19.45 6.05
CA ASP A 65 6.16 18.28 6.62
C ASP A 65 6.29 18.47 8.13
N LEU A 66 5.78 17.50 8.90
CA LEU A 66 5.85 17.54 10.36
C LEU A 66 7.18 17.00 10.91
N GLU A 67 7.99 16.33 10.11
CA GLU A 67 9.33 15.83 10.46
C GLU A 67 9.39 15.05 11.78
N VAL A 68 8.41 14.19 12.04
CA VAL A 68 8.30 13.51 13.35
C VAL A 68 9.34 12.42 13.54
N GLY A 69 9.72 11.73 12.46
CA GLY A 69 10.72 10.66 12.51
C GLY A 69 10.21 9.35 13.13
N SER A 70 11.17 8.46 13.42
CA SER A 70 10.90 7.15 14.02
C SER A 70 10.92 7.23 15.54
N GLY A 71 10.11 6.40 16.21
CA GLY A 71 10.04 6.34 17.67
C GLY A 71 9.11 5.23 18.14
N SER A 72 8.87 5.13 19.46
CA SER A 72 7.82 4.28 19.99
C SER A 72 6.45 4.76 19.50
N HIS A 73 5.45 3.87 19.44
CA HIS A 73 4.09 4.25 19.03
C HIS A 73 3.55 5.44 19.83
N ALA A 74 3.78 5.46 21.15
CA ALA A 74 3.33 6.54 22.02
C ALA A 74 4.03 7.87 21.70
N ALA A 75 5.37 7.89 21.66
CA ALA A 75 6.14 9.09 21.36
C ALA A 75 5.81 9.66 19.97
N GLN A 76 5.76 8.79 18.95
CA GLN A 76 5.43 9.18 17.60
C GLN A 76 4.01 9.75 17.48
N THR A 77 3.02 9.09 18.08
CA THR A 77 1.62 9.56 18.07
C THR A 77 1.50 10.92 18.75
N ALA A 78 2.13 11.08 19.94
CA ALA A 78 2.08 12.34 20.67
C ALA A 78 2.73 13.49 19.89
N GLU A 79 3.87 13.25 19.25
CA GLU A 79 4.57 14.28 18.49
C GLU A 79 3.82 14.66 17.22
N ILE A 80 3.19 13.69 16.52
CA ILE A 80 2.30 13.99 15.39
C ILE A 80 1.15 14.88 15.85
N MET A 81 0.50 14.54 16.96
CA MET A 81 -0.62 15.33 17.49
C MET A 81 -0.24 16.78 17.75
N LYS A 82 0.87 17.01 18.47
CA LYS A 82 1.36 18.37 18.80
C LYS A 82 1.63 19.21 17.55
N ARG A 83 2.36 18.67 16.58
CA ARG A 83 2.72 19.41 15.37
C ARG A 83 1.54 19.60 14.45
N PHE A 84 0.65 18.63 14.37
CA PHE A 84 -0.56 18.72 13.55
C PHE A 84 -1.58 19.74 14.09
N GLU A 85 -1.67 19.92 15.39
CA GLU A 85 -2.51 20.95 16.02
C GLU A 85 -2.19 22.34 15.47
N THR A 86 -0.91 22.73 15.45
CA THR A 86 -0.45 23.99 14.88
C THR A 86 -0.83 24.15 13.40
N VAL A 87 -0.78 23.05 12.63
CA VAL A 87 -1.22 23.07 11.22
C VAL A 87 -2.73 23.34 11.13
N LEU A 88 -3.53 22.70 11.97
CA LEU A 88 -4.99 22.92 11.97
C LEU A 88 -5.36 24.34 12.37
N GLU A 89 -4.71 24.91 13.37
CA GLU A 89 -4.91 26.31 13.80
C GLU A 89 -4.64 27.31 12.68
N LYS A 90 -3.56 27.07 11.94
CA LYS A 90 -3.13 27.93 10.83
C LYS A 90 -4.03 27.77 9.61
N GLU A 91 -4.27 26.52 9.20
CA GLU A 91 -4.89 26.24 7.90
C GLU A 91 -6.42 26.21 7.94
N ARG A 92 -7.03 25.92 9.10
CA ARG A 92 -8.47 25.90 9.35
C ARG A 92 -9.27 25.18 8.24
N PRO A 93 -8.98 23.90 7.95
CA PRO A 93 -9.61 23.19 6.83
C PRO A 93 -11.09 22.93 7.07
N ASP A 94 -11.83 22.72 5.98
CA ASP A 94 -13.21 22.23 6.01
C ASP A 94 -13.27 20.73 6.32
N ALA A 95 -12.25 19.98 5.87
CA ALA A 95 -12.13 18.56 6.16
C ALA A 95 -10.67 18.09 6.27
N VAL A 96 -10.46 17.10 7.13
CA VAL A 96 -9.20 16.35 7.27
C VAL A 96 -9.41 14.94 6.73
N ILE A 97 -8.66 14.59 5.71
CA ILE A 97 -8.71 13.27 5.07
C ILE A 97 -7.53 12.45 5.56
N VAL A 98 -7.81 11.43 6.35
CA VAL A 98 -6.82 10.45 6.81
C VAL A 98 -7.02 9.13 6.06
N VAL A 99 -5.91 8.40 5.83
CA VAL A 99 -5.95 7.17 5.01
C VAL A 99 -5.27 6.00 5.72
N GLY A 100 -5.90 4.83 5.69
CA GLY A 100 -5.35 3.60 6.26
C GLY A 100 -5.32 3.60 7.78
N ASP A 101 -4.24 3.05 8.38
CA ASP A 101 -4.25 2.59 9.76
C ASP A 101 -2.95 2.85 10.56
N VAL A 102 -2.10 3.74 10.08
CA VAL A 102 -0.84 4.10 10.75
C VAL A 102 -1.06 5.08 11.91
N ASN A 103 -0.05 5.32 12.74
CA ASN A 103 -0.14 6.25 13.87
C ASN A 103 -0.60 7.65 13.43
N SER A 104 -0.17 8.10 12.25
CA SER A 104 -0.59 9.39 11.68
C SER A 104 -2.09 9.47 11.44
N THR A 105 -2.72 8.36 11.07
CA THR A 105 -4.17 8.28 10.80
C THR A 105 -4.97 8.64 12.05
N ILE A 106 -4.71 7.93 13.15
CA ILE A 106 -5.42 8.18 14.41
C ILE A 106 -5.01 9.51 15.05
N ALA A 107 -3.72 9.85 15.07
CA ALA A 107 -3.23 11.09 15.68
C ALA A 107 -3.90 12.33 15.07
N CYS A 108 -3.88 12.45 13.74
CA CYS A 108 -4.48 13.58 13.05
C CYS A 108 -6.02 13.60 13.16
N ALA A 109 -6.67 12.44 13.09
CA ALA A 109 -8.11 12.35 13.29
C ALA A 109 -8.52 12.75 14.72
N LEU A 110 -7.75 12.33 15.74
CA LEU A 110 -8.05 12.65 17.13
C LEU A 110 -7.90 14.15 17.43
N VAL A 111 -6.85 14.80 16.92
CA VAL A 111 -6.71 16.27 17.04
C VAL A 111 -7.87 16.97 16.34
N ALA A 112 -8.14 16.61 15.08
CA ALA A 112 -9.22 17.21 14.29
C ALA A 112 -10.60 17.06 14.97
N SER A 113 -10.83 15.98 15.72
CA SER A 113 -12.11 15.74 16.42
C SER A 113 -12.38 16.69 17.57
N LYS A 114 -11.34 17.34 18.09
CA LYS A 114 -11.40 18.23 19.26
C LYS A 114 -11.15 19.69 18.94
N MET A 115 -10.71 19.99 17.72
CA MET A 115 -10.46 21.37 17.29
C MET A 115 -11.74 22.03 16.85
N THR A 116 -11.91 23.30 17.29
CA THR A 116 -13.00 24.18 16.84
C THR A 116 -12.42 25.49 16.35
N TYR A 117 -12.92 26.01 15.24
CA TYR A 117 -12.50 27.27 14.68
C TYR A 117 -13.65 28.27 14.74
N PRO A 118 -13.45 29.51 15.20
CA PRO A 118 -14.47 30.53 15.05
C PRO A 118 -14.68 30.84 13.56
N ARG A 119 -15.89 30.58 13.05
CA ARG A 119 -16.29 30.94 11.69
C ARG A 119 -17.39 32.02 11.79
N GLY A 120 -17.00 33.28 11.61
CA GLY A 120 -17.90 34.42 11.66
C GLY A 120 -18.33 34.82 13.07
N ALA A 121 -19.37 35.67 13.17
CA ALA A 121 -19.86 36.24 14.44
C ALA A 121 -20.66 35.28 15.32
N GLU A 122 -21.09 34.15 14.78
CA GLU A 122 -21.83 33.10 15.49
C GLU A 122 -21.09 31.78 15.37
N ALA A 123 -20.24 31.45 16.37
CA ALA A 123 -19.61 30.15 16.49
C ALA A 123 -20.67 29.07 16.70
N SER A 124 -21.03 28.31 15.66
CA SER A 124 -21.92 27.17 15.78
C SER A 124 -21.16 25.93 16.22
N LYS A 125 -21.84 24.92 16.83
CA LYS A 125 -21.25 23.64 17.21
C LYS A 125 -20.63 22.84 16.05
N GLN A 126 -20.75 23.31 14.81
CA GLN A 126 -20.25 22.67 13.58
C GLN A 126 -18.93 23.22 13.07
N ASP A 127 -18.25 24.08 13.82
CA ASP A 127 -17.01 24.77 13.37
C ASP A 127 -15.73 23.90 13.47
N ARG A 128 -15.84 22.60 13.64
CA ARG A 128 -14.74 21.68 13.51
C ARG A 128 -14.61 21.11 12.08
N PRO A 129 -13.41 20.73 11.64
CA PRO A 129 -13.28 20.06 10.35
C PRO A 129 -14.00 18.72 10.32
N LEU A 130 -14.57 18.34 9.18
CA LEU A 130 -15.04 16.98 8.98
C LEU A 130 -13.86 16.00 8.96
N ILE A 131 -14.01 14.88 9.63
CA ILE A 131 -13.00 13.81 9.63
C ILE A 131 -13.44 12.77 8.62
N VAL A 132 -12.60 12.58 7.61
CA VAL A 132 -12.82 11.65 6.51
C VAL A 132 -11.81 10.50 6.63
N HIS A 133 -12.28 9.28 6.83
CA HIS A 133 -11.42 8.10 6.88
C HIS A 133 -11.54 7.30 5.58
N VAL A 134 -10.45 7.23 4.83
CA VAL A 134 -10.32 6.41 3.60
C VAL A 134 -9.69 5.08 3.94
N GLU A 135 -10.26 3.99 3.45
CA GLU A 135 -9.95 2.60 3.81
C GLU A 135 -10.49 2.21 5.20
N ALA A 136 -11.68 2.74 5.53
CA ALA A 136 -12.37 2.47 6.77
C ALA A 136 -12.99 1.06 6.83
N GLY A 137 -13.26 0.56 8.03
CA GLY A 137 -14.03 -0.66 8.28
C GLY A 137 -13.31 -1.98 8.07
N LEU A 138 -12.04 -1.98 7.68
CA LEU A 138 -11.22 -3.19 7.61
C LEU A 138 -10.91 -3.73 9.01
N ARG A 139 -10.98 -5.06 9.20
CA ARG A 139 -10.74 -5.69 10.50
C ARG A 139 -9.92 -6.97 10.36
N SER A 140 -8.79 -7.02 11.07
CA SER A 140 -8.03 -8.26 11.29
C SER A 140 -8.57 -9.06 12.47
N ARG A 141 -9.30 -8.40 13.38
CA ARG A 141 -9.78 -8.90 14.68
C ARG A 141 -8.65 -9.31 15.64
N ASP A 142 -7.45 -8.89 15.36
CA ASP A 142 -6.26 -9.12 16.16
C ASP A 142 -5.88 -7.82 16.89
N ARG A 143 -6.29 -7.71 18.16
CA ARG A 143 -6.02 -6.52 18.98
C ARG A 143 -4.57 -6.40 19.42
N SER A 144 -3.73 -7.39 19.19
CA SER A 144 -2.28 -7.27 19.40
C SER A 144 -1.60 -6.41 18.32
N MET A 145 -2.29 -6.18 17.20
CA MET A 145 -1.82 -5.31 16.13
C MET A 145 -2.14 -3.83 16.44
N PRO A 146 -1.14 -2.95 16.53
CA PRO A 146 -1.38 -1.51 16.72
C PRO A 146 -2.29 -0.90 15.64
N GLU A 147 -2.17 -1.38 14.41
CA GLU A 147 -2.99 -0.92 13.29
C GLU A 147 -4.47 -1.26 13.46
N GLU A 148 -4.81 -2.38 14.10
CA GLU A 148 -6.21 -2.72 14.38
C GLU A 148 -6.82 -1.74 15.39
N ILE A 149 -6.07 -1.36 16.41
CA ILE A 149 -6.50 -0.33 17.37
C ILE A 149 -6.69 1.01 16.67
N ASN A 150 -5.75 1.41 15.80
CA ASN A 150 -5.85 2.64 15.04
C ASN A 150 -7.10 2.66 14.15
N ARG A 151 -7.43 1.55 13.47
CA ARG A 151 -8.65 1.42 12.65
C ARG A 151 -9.92 1.62 13.47
N LEU A 152 -10.05 0.87 14.57
CA LEU A 152 -11.21 0.94 15.45
C LEU A 152 -11.46 2.36 15.96
N LEU A 153 -10.42 3.02 16.46
CA LEU A 153 -10.52 4.36 17.02
C LEU A 153 -10.82 5.41 15.95
N THR A 154 -10.13 5.34 14.79
CA THR A 154 -10.37 6.29 13.69
C THR A 154 -11.78 6.15 13.15
N ASP A 155 -12.27 4.92 12.92
CA ASP A 155 -13.62 4.67 12.43
C ASP A 155 -14.70 5.19 13.39
N SER A 156 -14.46 5.12 14.71
CA SER A 156 -15.41 5.59 15.72
C SER A 156 -15.61 7.11 15.69
N ILE A 157 -14.56 7.88 15.39
CA ILE A 157 -14.57 9.35 15.42
C ILE A 157 -14.75 10.01 14.04
N ALA A 158 -14.59 9.27 12.93
CA ALA A 158 -14.71 9.82 11.58
C ALA A 158 -16.16 10.14 11.21
N ASP A 159 -16.40 11.26 10.53
CA ASP A 159 -17.73 11.69 10.06
C ASP A 159 -18.13 10.98 8.77
N LEU A 160 -17.16 10.77 7.87
CA LEU A 160 -17.35 10.05 6.62
C LEU A 160 -16.36 8.86 6.54
N LEU A 161 -16.89 7.68 6.28
CA LEU A 161 -16.14 6.44 6.21
C LEU A 161 -16.19 5.88 4.79
N PHE A 162 -15.10 5.99 4.07
CA PHE A 162 -14.95 5.47 2.71
C PHE A 162 -14.38 4.07 2.73
N VAL A 163 -15.19 3.09 2.35
CA VAL A 163 -14.85 1.67 2.46
C VAL A 163 -14.48 1.06 1.12
N THR A 164 -13.54 0.11 1.16
CA THR A 164 -12.95 -0.53 -0.01
C THR A 164 -13.72 -1.78 -0.47
N GLU A 165 -14.49 -2.41 0.41
CA GLU A 165 -15.12 -3.71 0.21
C GLU A 165 -16.39 -3.90 1.02
N ALA A 166 -17.21 -4.87 0.63
CA ALA A 166 -18.50 -5.10 1.29
C ALA A 166 -18.36 -5.60 2.73
N ASP A 167 -17.28 -6.29 3.05
CA ASP A 167 -17.01 -6.77 4.41
C ASP A 167 -16.78 -5.60 5.37
N ALA A 168 -16.09 -4.55 4.91
CA ALA A 168 -15.89 -3.33 5.67
C ALA A 168 -17.22 -2.64 6.01
N VAL A 169 -18.18 -2.59 5.06
CA VAL A 169 -19.55 -2.09 5.34
C VAL A 169 -20.20 -2.90 6.45
N ARG A 170 -20.11 -4.24 6.37
CA ARG A 170 -20.72 -5.13 7.39
C ARG A 170 -20.11 -4.95 8.78
N ASN A 171 -18.79 -4.78 8.84
CA ASN A 171 -18.08 -4.53 10.08
C ASN A 171 -18.58 -3.25 10.76
N LEU A 172 -18.58 -2.12 10.03
CA LEU A 172 -19.01 -0.83 10.55
C LEU A 172 -20.47 -0.82 11.00
N VAL A 173 -21.36 -1.42 10.21
CA VAL A 173 -22.79 -1.54 10.59
C VAL A 173 -22.95 -2.37 11.86
N LYS A 174 -22.20 -3.50 11.99
CA LYS A 174 -22.21 -4.34 13.20
C LYS A 174 -21.67 -3.61 14.42
N GLU A 175 -20.74 -2.67 14.23
CA GLU A 175 -20.16 -1.83 15.28
C GLU A 175 -21.05 -0.61 15.62
N GLY A 176 -22.23 -0.49 15.00
CA GLY A 176 -23.21 0.56 15.31
C GLY A 176 -22.99 1.87 14.55
N VAL A 177 -22.12 1.91 13.55
CA VAL A 177 -21.91 3.12 12.73
C VAL A 177 -23.15 3.38 11.86
N PRO A 178 -23.70 4.61 11.89
CA PRO A 178 -24.87 4.98 11.07
C PRO A 178 -24.59 4.82 9.58
N ARG A 179 -25.53 4.21 8.84
CA ARG A 179 -25.34 3.90 7.41
C ARG A 179 -25.06 5.11 6.54
N HIS A 180 -25.59 6.29 6.87
CA HIS A 180 -25.36 7.51 6.11
C HIS A 180 -23.91 8.02 6.17
N ARG A 181 -23.11 7.57 7.16
CA ARG A 181 -21.67 7.87 7.25
C ARG A 181 -20.80 6.91 6.44
N ILE A 182 -21.35 5.76 6.00
CA ILE A 182 -20.60 4.67 5.35
C ILE A 182 -20.80 4.75 3.83
N HIS A 183 -19.71 4.96 3.10
CA HIS A 183 -19.75 5.08 1.64
C HIS A 183 -18.86 4.01 0.99
N PHE A 184 -19.45 3.10 0.24
CA PHE A 184 -18.70 2.08 -0.49
C PHE A 184 -18.18 2.69 -1.82
N VAL A 185 -16.91 3.07 -1.83
CA VAL A 185 -16.26 3.79 -2.95
C VAL A 185 -15.33 2.91 -3.80
N GLY A 186 -14.86 1.80 -3.25
CA GLY A 186 -13.81 0.98 -3.84
C GLY A 186 -12.43 1.32 -3.26
N ASN A 187 -11.37 0.90 -3.93
CA ASN A 187 -10.02 0.90 -3.38
C ASN A 187 -9.10 1.88 -4.10
N THR A 188 -8.62 2.90 -3.40
CA THR A 188 -7.71 3.94 -3.93
C THR A 188 -6.35 3.39 -4.33
N MET A 189 -5.84 2.33 -3.67
CA MET A 189 -4.62 1.62 -4.09
C MET A 189 -4.78 1.01 -5.48
N VAL A 190 -5.96 0.46 -5.77
CA VAL A 190 -6.30 -0.09 -7.10
C VAL A 190 -6.32 0.99 -8.17
N ASP A 191 -6.83 2.17 -7.85
CA ASP A 191 -6.84 3.30 -8.78
C ASP A 191 -5.40 3.65 -9.19
N THR A 192 -4.53 3.84 -8.21
CA THR A 192 -3.11 4.16 -8.42
C THR A 192 -2.38 3.06 -9.19
N LEU A 193 -2.63 1.78 -8.87
CA LEU A 193 -2.05 0.67 -9.61
C LEU A 193 -2.45 0.69 -11.09
N LEU A 194 -3.74 0.85 -11.37
CA LEU A 194 -4.27 0.84 -12.75
C LEU A 194 -3.75 2.01 -13.56
N GLU A 195 -3.61 3.19 -12.96
CA GLU A 195 -3.04 4.38 -13.59
C GLU A 195 -1.57 4.18 -13.96
N HIS A 196 -0.79 3.58 -13.05
CA HIS A 196 0.65 3.45 -13.22
C HIS A 196 1.06 2.18 -13.97
N ARG A 197 0.14 1.25 -14.23
CA ARG A 197 0.41 -0.03 -14.86
C ARG A 197 1.12 0.11 -16.22
N ALA A 198 0.63 0.99 -17.08
CA ALA A 198 1.22 1.22 -18.40
C ALA A 198 2.65 1.78 -18.30
N ARG A 199 2.91 2.68 -17.35
CA ARG A 199 4.25 3.21 -17.09
C ARG A 199 5.19 2.14 -16.54
N ALA A 200 4.71 1.29 -15.65
CA ALA A 200 5.49 0.19 -15.10
C ALA A 200 5.93 -0.82 -16.20
N GLU A 201 5.16 -0.97 -17.28
CA GLU A 201 5.54 -1.84 -18.39
C GLU A 201 6.82 -1.39 -19.10
N HIS A 202 7.21 -0.12 -18.98
CA HIS A 202 8.44 0.43 -19.55
C HIS A 202 9.62 0.40 -18.56
N SER A 203 9.43 -0.12 -17.34
CA SER A 203 10.54 -0.27 -16.39
C SER A 203 11.58 -1.27 -16.89
N PRO A 204 12.88 -0.92 -16.83
CA PRO A 204 13.96 -1.79 -17.25
C PRO A 204 14.37 -2.84 -16.21
N VAL A 205 13.63 -2.97 -15.09
CA VAL A 205 14.01 -3.83 -13.96
C VAL A 205 14.22 -5.30 -14.35
N LEU A 206 13.42 -5.82 -15.30
CA LEU A 206 13.56 -7.21 -15.75
C LEU A 206 14.82 -7.43 -16.54
N GLU A 207 15.24 -6.46 -17.35
CA GLU A 207 16.49 -6.47 -18.09
C GLU A 207 17.70 -6.29 -17.16
N HIS A 208 17.60 -5.38 -16.19
CA HIS A 208 18.65 -5.15 -15.18
C HIS A 208 18.91 -6.40 -14.35
N LEU A 209 17.86 -7.11 -13.99
CA LEU A 209 17.97 -8.37 -13.24
C LEU A 209 18.27 -9.59 -14.13
N GLY A 210 18.40 -9.44 -15.44
CA GLY A 210 18.63 -10.57 -16.35
C GLY A 210 17.45 -11.53 -16.49
N LEU A 211 16.26 -11.15 -16.07
CA LEU A 211 15.01 -11.94 -16.14
C LEU A 211 14.40 -11.94 -17.54
N ARG A 212 14.91 -11.09 -18.41
CA ARG A 212 14.50 -10.93 -19.81
C ARG A 212 15.74 -10.89 -20.71
N PRO A 213 15.71 -11.53 -21.90
CA PRO A 213 16.81 -11.32 -22.86
C PRO A 213 16.89 -9.83 -23.20
N SER A 214 18.10 -9.29 -23.25
CA SER A 214 18.33 -7.95 -23.76
C SER A 214 17.73 -7.84 -25.17
N SER A 215 16.83 -6.88 -25.39
CA SER A 215 16.29 -6.64 -26.73
C SER A 215 17.46 -6.35 -27.70
N PRO A 216 17.49 -6.95 -28.90
CA PRO A 216 18.49 -6.60 -29.87
C PRO A 216 18.41 -5.10 -30.21
N PRO A 217 19.52 -4.42 -30.54
CA PRO A 217 19.54 -3.03 -30.94
C PRO A 217 18.49 -2.75 -32.01
N ALA A 218 17.87 -1.57 -31.97
CA ALA A 218 16.77 -1.19 -32.85
C ALA A 218 17.03 -1.43 -34.34
N ALA A 219 18.31 -1.40 -34.77
CA ALA A 219 18.76 -1.68 -36.15
C ALA A 219 18.60 -3.15 -36.58
N GLN A 220 18.38 -4.10 -35.67
CA GLN A 220 18.20 -5.53 -35.97
C GLN A 220 16.79 -6.05 -35.82
N ARG A 221 15.78 -5.15 -35.62
CA ARG A 221 14.37 -5.54 -35.50
C ARG A 221 13.82 -5.84 -36.89
N SER A 222 13.68 -7.12 -37.23
CA SER A 222 12.96 -7.57 -38.43
C SER A 222 11.47 -7.22 -38.32
N PRO A 223 10.80 -6.83 -39.43
CA PRO A 223 9.36 -6.51 -39.47
C PRO A 223 8.44 -7.66 -39.02
N SER A 224 8.91 -8.90 -39.02
CA SER A 224 8.17 -10.10 -38.60
C SER A 224 7.96 -10.20 -37.07
N PHE A 225 8.55 -9.31 -36.27
CA PHE A 225 8.44 -9.30 -34.80
C PHE A 225 7.21 -8.55 -34.28
N ARG A 226 6.26 -8.17 -35.14
CA ARG A 226 4.98 -7.62 -34.69
C ARG A 226 4.08 -8.75 -34.20
N GLY A 227 4.11 -9.00 -32.89
CA GLY A 227 3.13 -9.89 -32.24
C GLY A 227 3.66 -10.98 -31.31
N SER A 228 4.99 -11.09 -31.08
CA SER A 228 5.47 -11.99 -30.05
C SER A 228 5.12 -11.43 -28.65
N ARG A 229 4.30 -12.18 -27.92
CA ARG A 229 4.17 -11.98 -26.46
C ARG A 229 5.57 -11.87 -25.88
N GLU A 230 5.90 -10.75 -25.24
CA GLU A 230 7.18 -10.55 -24.59
C GLU A 230 7.46 -11.71 -23.63
N GLY A 231 8.23 -12.69 -24.06
CA GLY A 231 8.58 -13.88 -23.28
C GLY A 231 9.47 -13.47 -22.11
N ILE A 232 9.11 -13.90 -20.91
CA ILE A 232 10.01 -13.90 -19.77
C ILE A 232 10.96 -15.08 -19.98
N ALA A 233 12.27 -14.82 -20.08
CA ALA A 233 13.26 -15.87 -20.33
C ALA A 233 13.32 -16.87 -19.17
N VAL A 234 13.14 -16.39 -17.92
CA VAL A 234 13.20 -17.20 -16.71
C VAL A 234 11.97 -16.92 -15.84
N PRO A 235 11.12 -17.93 -15.56
CA PRO A 235 10.05 -17.79 -14.59
C PRO A 235 10.62 -17.56 -13.18
N PHE A 236 9.99 -16.68 -12.41
CA PHE A 236 10.42 -16.31 -11.07
C PHE A 236 9.25 -16.04 -10.13
N GLY A 237 9.49 -16.09 -8.81
CA GLY A 237 8.59 -15.59 -7.79
C GLY A 237 9.14 -14.32 -7.14
N VAL A 238 8.27 -13.56 -6.48
CA VAL A 238 8.63 -12.35 -5.73
C VAL A 238 8.30 -12.53 -4.27
N VAL A 239 9.20 -12.07 -3.39
CA VAL A 239 9.03 -12.11 -1.93
C VAL A 239 9.00 -10.71 -1.36
N THR A 240 8.11 -10.43 -0.40
CA THR A 240 8.16 -9.25 0.44
C THR A 240 7.87 -9.60 1.89
N LEU A 241 8.76 -9.22 2.81
CA LEU A 241 8.63 -9.44 4.24
C LEU A 241 9.09 -8.19 5.00
N HIS A 242 8.23 -7.67 5.85
CA HIS A 242 8.52 -6.47 6.63
C HIS A 242 7.72 -6.38 7.94
N ARG A 243 6.78 -7.30 8.20
CA ARG A 243 5.99 -7.30 9.43
C ARG A 243 6.85 -7.70 10.63
N PRO A 244 6.82 -6.94 11.75
CA PRO A 244 7.56 -7.27 12.96
C PRO A 244 7.33 -8.72 13.42
N SER A 245 6.09 -9.19 13.43
CA SER A 245 5.75 -10.56 13.82
C SER A 245 6.45 -11.66 13.00
N ASN A 246 6.91 -11.34 11.79
CA ASN A 246 7.55 -12.30 10.89
C ASN A 246 9.08 -12.18 10.89
N VAL A 247 9.61 -10.96 11.11
CA VAL A 247 11.04 -10.69 10.92
C VAL A 247 11.80 -10.40 12.21
N ASP A 248 11.13 -10.05 13.31
CA ASP A 248 11.79 -9.69 14.58
C ASP A 248 12.09 -10.93 15.43
N ASP A 249 11.31 -12.01 15.30
CA ASP A 249 11.56 -13.29 15.99
C ASP A 249 12.44 -14.20 15.13
N PRO A 250 13.63 -14.60 15.60
CA PRO A 250 14.58 -15.40 14.81
C PRO A 250 14.03 -16.78 14.43
N PHE A 251 13.19 -17.40 15.26
CA PHE A 251 12.63 -18.73 14.96
C PHE A 251 11.55 -18.67 13.90
N VAL A 252 10.65 -17.69 14.01
CA VAL A 252 9.61 -17.45 13.00
C VAL A 252 10.25 -17.09 11.66
N PHE A 253 11.21 -16.15 11.67
CA PHE A 253 11.87 -15.71 10.45
C PHE A 253 12.66 -16.84 9.78
N ARG A 254 13.39 -17.65 10.56
CA ARG A 254 14.09 -18.83 10.06
C ARG A 254 13.12 -19.82 9.41
N GLY A 255 12.01 -20.14 10.07
CA GLY A 255 11.00 -21.04 9.51
C GLY A 255 10.41 -20.54 8.19
N ILE A 256 10.20 -19.22 8.04
CA ILE A 256 9.78 -18.61 6.77
C ILE A 256 10.89 -18.73 5.72
N LEU A 257 12.13 -18.40 6.04
CA LEU A 257 13.26 -18.52 5.11
C LEU A 257 13.46 -19.97 4.65
N ASP A 258 13.35 -20.96 5.53
CA ASP A 258 13.42 -22.38 5.16
C ASP A 258 12.33 -22.75 4.13
N ALA A 259 11.13 -22.18 4.27
CA ALA A 259 10.08 -22.38 3.28
C ALA A 259 10.44 -21.73 1.93
N LEU A 260 10.95 -20.51 1.95
CA LEU A 260 11.37 -19.79 0.75
C LEU A 260 12.50 -20.53 0.03
N LEU A 261 13.50 -21.05 0.75
CA LEU A 261 14.57 -21.85 0.18
C LEU A 261 14.05 -23.12 -0.48
N LYS A 262 13.13 -23.85 0.17
CA LYS A 262 12.51 -25.05 -0.44
C LYS A 262 11.74 -24.71 -1.73
N ILE A 263 11.05 -23.59 -1.77
CA ILE A 263 10.34 -23.14 -2.98
C ILE A 263 11.34 -22.72 -4.05
N SER A 264 12.41 -22.03 -3.66
CA SER A 264 13.44 -21.50 -4.57
C SER A 264 14.23 -22.58 -5.31
N LEU A 265 14.22 -23.83 -4.84
CA LEU A 265 14.81 -24.97 -5.57
C LEU A 265 14.12 -25.24 -6.90
N LYS A 266 12.83 -24.87 -7.03
CA LYS A 266 12.01 -25.10 -8.23
C LYS A 266 11.74 -23.84 -9.02
N LEU A 267 11.74 -22.70 -8.36
CA LEU A 267 11.41 -21.39 -8.93
C LEU A 267 12.28 -20.33 -8.25
N PRO A 268 13.22 -19.68 -8.96
CA PRO A 268 14.01 -18.60 -8.37
C PRO A 268 13.10 -17.55 -7.74
N LEU A 269 13.45 -17.12 -6.53
CA LEU A 269 12.73 -16.12 -5.79
C LEU A 269 13.55 -14.83 -5.72
N ILE A 270 12.92 -13.71 -6.11
CA ILE A 270 13.49 -12.37 -6.01
C ILE A 270 12.92 -11.70 -4.76
N PHE A 271 13.79 -11.28 -3.87
CA PHE A 271 13.42 -10.65 -2.61
C PHE A 271 14.00 -9.23 -2.53
N PRO A 272 13.24 -8.20 -2.93
CA PRO A 272 13.59 -6.82 -2.61
C PRO A 272 13.51 -6.60 -1.10
N VAL A 273 14.68 -6.52 -0.45
CA VAL A 273 14.76 -6.55 1.01
C VAL A 273 14.74 -5.13 1.57
N HIS A 274 13.84 -4.87 2.50
CA HIS A 274 13.85 -3.61 3.27
C HIS A 274 15.09 -3.55 4.18
N PRO A 275 15.74 -2.39 4.38
CA PRO A 275 16.94 -2.27 5.21
C PRO A 275 16.81 -2.89 6.60
N ARG A 276 15.65 -2.72 7.27
CA ARG A 276 15.37 -3.35 8.56
C ARG A 276 15.41 -4.88 8.49
N THR A 277 14.72 -5.46 7.51
CA THR A 277 14.70 -6.91 7.31
C THR A 277 16.11 -7.43 6.98
N PHE A 278 16.87 -6.68 6.19
CA PHE A 278 18.27 -7.02 5.90
C PHE A 278 19.13 -7.02 7.17
N ALA A 279 18.97 -6.02 8.05
CA ALA A 279 19.66 -5.99 9.33
C ALA A 279 19.35 -7.22 10.19
N HIS A 280 18.11 -7.74 10.16
CA HIS A 280 17.76 -8.99 10.85
C HIS A 280 18.39 -10.22 10.18
N ILE A 281 18.45 -10.29 8.84
CA ILE A 281 19.16 -11.36 8.13
C ILE A 281 20.62 -11.44 8.62
N VAL A 282 21.30 -10.30 8.68
CA VAL A 282 22.68 -10.22 9.18
C VAL A 282 22.78 -10.61 10.65
N ARG A 283 21.95 -10.01 11.50
CA ARG A 283 21.93 -10.23 12.95
C ARG A 283 21.69 -11.69 13.33
N PHE A 284 20.86 -12.40 12.57
CA PHE A 284 20.51 -13.79 12.82
C PHE A 284 21.45 -14.80 12.12
N GLY A 285 22.51 -14.32 11.45
CA GLY A 285 23.47 -15.18 10.76
C GLY A 285 22.92 -15.91 9.54
N LEU A 286 21.91 -15.32 8.84
CA LEU A 286 21.18 -15.93 7.73
C LEU A 286 21.67 -15.45 6.35
N THR A 287 22.80 -14.78 6.29
CA THR A 287 23.34 -14.21 5.05
C THR A 287 23.74 -15.27 4.01
N SER A 288 24.15 -16.47 4.44
CA SER A 288 24.47 -17.57 3.55
C SER A 288 23.26 -18.13 2.80
N GLU A 289 22.05 -17.88 3.30
CA GLU A 289 20.80 -18.37 2.76
C GLU A 289 20.26 -17.49 1.63
N CYS A 290 20.71 -16.23 1.56
CA CYS A 290 20.34 -15.25 0.56
C CYS A 290 21.53 -14.95 -0.37
N ARG A 291 21.33 -15.10 -1.66
CA ARG A 291 22.32 -14.60 -2.65
C ARG A 291 22.12 -13.09 -2.78
N LEU A 292 23.03 -12.34 -2.16
CA LEU A 292 23.02 -10.89 -2.25
C LEU A 292 23.48 -10.45 -3.63
N LEU A 293 22.65 -9.65 -4.30
CA LEU A 293 23.00 -9.04 -5.58
C LEU A 293 23.28 -7.56 -5.37
N GLY A 294 24.45 -7.12 -5.81
CA GLY A 294 24.78 -5.70 -5.91
C GLY A 294 24.00 -4.99 -7.02
N PRO A 295 24.06 -3.65 -7.08
CA PRO A 295 23.33 -2.85 -8.06
C PRO A 295 23.65 -3.15 -9.53
N GLN A 296 24.79 -3.78 -9.80
CA GLN A 296 25.28 -4.12 -11.15
C GLN A 296 25.27 -5.62 -11.45
N ASP A 297 24.92 -6.44 -10.46
CA ASP A 297 24.90 -7.89 -10.64
C ASP A 297 23.69 -8.27 -11.49
N LYS A 298 23.93 -8.91 -12.61
CA LYS A 298 22.90 -9.54 -13.42
C LYS A 298 22.73 -10.97 -12.93
N ILE A 299 21.48 -11.38 -12.79
CA ILE A 299 21.16 -12.79 -12.58
C ILE A 299 21.32 -13.49 -13.96
N ALA A 300 22.56 -13.49 -14.50
CA ALA A 300 22.83 -13.91 -15.87
C ALA A 300 22.56 -15.43 -16.10
N ASP A 301 22.70 -16.23 -15.05
CA ASP A 301 22.40 -17.67 -15.05
C ASP A 301 21.47 -18.00 -13.89
N ILE A 302 20.22 -17.51 -13.96
CA ILE A 302 19.24 -17.73 -12.89
C ILE A 302 18.92 -19.23 -12.80
N LYS A 303 19.65 -19.86 -11.91
CA LYS A 303 19.31 -21.18 -11.39
C LYS A 303 18.41 -21.02 -10.17
N ALA A 304 17.95 -22.15 -9.63
CA ALA A 304 17.28 -22.20 -8.33
C ALA A 304 18.01 -21.34 -7.27
N GLY A 305 17.29 -20.63 -6.41
CA GLY A 305 17.85 -19.83 -5.32
C GLY A 305 16.98 -18.67 -4.87
N LEU A 306 17.27 -18.17 -3.66
CA LEU A 306 16.68 -16.95 -3.10
C LEU A 306 17.65 -15.78 -3.34
N TYR A 307 17.24 -14.82 -4.14
CA TYR A 307 18.03 -13.67 -4.56
C TYR A 307 17.55 -12.42 -3.82
N CYS A 308 18.40 -11.89 -2.94
CA CYS A 308 18.14 -10.67 -2.17
C CYS A 308 18.70 -9.47 -2.95
N ILE A 309 17.83 -8.51 -3.23
CA ILE A 309 18.20 -7.26 -3.92
C ILE A 309 17.85 -6.05 -3.06
N GLY A 310 18.42 -4.91 -3.38
CA GLY A 310 18.05 -3.66 -2.74
C GLY A 310 16.57 -3.29 -2.95
N PRO A 311 16.05 -2.35 -2.15
CA PRO A 311 14.68 -1.84 -2.32
C PRO A 311 14.46 -1.26 -3.72
N LEU A 312 13.31 -1.54 -4.31
CA LEU A 312 12.90 -1.04 -5.61
C LEU A 312 11.97 0.17 -5.49
N GLY A 313 11.99 1.04 -6.50
CA GLY A 313 10.94 2.03 -6.73
C GLY A 313 9.59 1.38 -7.01
N TYR A 314 8.51 2.17 -6.97
CA TYR A 314 7.15 1.63 -7.15
C TYR A 314 6.95 1.02 -8.54
N LEU A 315 7.37 1.72 -9.60
CA LEU A 315 7.18 1.25 -10.97
C LEU A 315 7.99 -0.02 -11.26
N ASP A 316 9.22 -0.10 -10.76
CA ASP A 316 10.07 -1.28 -10.90
C ASP A 316 9.48 -2.48 -10.14
N PHE A 317 9.02 -2.24 -8.90
CA PHE A 317 8.39 -3.29 -8.11
C PHE A 317 7.06 -3.77 -8.74
N LEU A 318 6.24 -2.85 -9.23
CA LEU A 318 5.00 -3.17 -9.94
C LEU A 318 5.27 -4.01 -11.21
N ARG A 319 6.30 -3.63 -11.99
CA ARG A 319 6.74 -4.42 -13.16
C ARG A 319 7.16 -5.82 -12.75
N LEU A 320 8.04 -5.93 -11.76
CA LEU A 320 8.55 -7.21 -11.26
C LEU A 320 7.40 -8.11 -10.79
N MET A 321 6.52 -7.58 -9.94
CA MET A 321 5.36 -8.30 -9.40
C MET A 321 4.39 -8.72 -10.50
N SER A 322 4.10 -7.85 -11.47
CA SER A 322 3.15 -8.13 -12.56
C SER A 322 3.56 -9.30 -13.47
N LYS A 323 4.85 -9.65 -13.46
CA LYS A 323 5.42 -10.74 -14.28
C LYS A 323 5.80 -11.97 -13.46
N ALA A 324 5.64 -11.92 -12.14
CA ALA A 324 5.92 -13.05 -11.27
C ALA A 324 4.93 -14.21 -11.47
N LYS A 325 5.40 -15.43 -11.31
CA LYS A 325 4.57 -16.65 -11.28
C LYS A 325 3.82 -16.78 -9.97
N ILE A 326 4.39 -16.23 -8.90
CA ILE A 326 3.82 -16.22 -7.55
C ILE A 326 4.40 -15.07 -6.75
N VAL A 327 3.64 -14.51 -5.84
CA VAL A 327 4.08 -13.54 -4.84
C VAL A 327 3.89 -14.13 -3.45
N LEU A 328 4.92 -14.12 -2.63
CA LEU A 328 4.88 -14.52 -1.22
C LEU A 328 5.06 -13.24 -0.37
N THR A 329 4.07 -12.92 0.46
CA THR A 329 4.04 -11.60 1.12
C THR A 329 3.41 -11.62 2.50
N ASP A 330 3.79 -10.68 3.36
CA ASP A 330 3.08 -10.35 4.59
C ASP A 330 2.33 -8.99 4.51
N SER A 331 2.42 -8.32 3.35
CA SER A 331 1.82 -7.01 3.12
C SER A 331 0.34 -7.08 2.74
N GLY A 332 -0.50 -6.26 3.40
CA GLY A 332 -1.91 -6.11 3.02
C GLY A 332 -2.10 -5.51 1.63
N GLY A 333 -1.34 -4.47 1.29
CA GLY A 333 -1.44 -3.81 -0.03
C GLY A 333 -1.08 -4.73 -1.19
N ILE A 334 -0.05 -5.57 -1.03
CA ILE A 334 0.36 -6.54 -2.06
C ILE A 334 -0.72 -7.60 -2.32
N GLN A 335 -1.50 -7.99 -1.31
CA GLN A 335 -2.66 -8.88 -1.50
C GLN A 335 -3.71 -8.25 -2.43
N GLU A 336 -3.92 -6.94 -2.32
CA GLU A 336 -4.84 -6.19 -3.17
C GLU A 336 -4.29 -6.04 -4.59
N GLU A 337 -3.04 -5.66 -4.72
CA GLU A 337 -2.37 -5.46 -6.02
C GLU A 337 -2.28 -6.76 -6.82
N THR A 338 -1.89 -7.87 -6.20
CA THR A 338 -1.85 -9.20 -6.86
C THR A 338 -3.23 -9.67 -7.28
N THR A 339 -4.27 -9.37 -6.51
CA THR A 339 -5.67 -9.66 -6.88
C THR A 339 -6.05 -8.95 -8.16
N VAL A 340 -5.69 -7.66 -8.31
CA VAL A 340 -6.01 -6.86 -9.51
C VAL A 340 -5.18 -7.29 -10.72
N LEU A 341 -3.91 -7.63 -10.50
CA LEU A 341 -2.99 -8.09 -11.55
C LEU A 341 -3.27 -9.53 -11.98
N GLY A 342 -4.04 -10.30 -11.20
CA GLY A 342 -4.27 -11.72 -11.44
C GLY A 342 -3.05 -12.60 -11.13
N VAL A 343 -2.11 -12.14 -10.32
CA VAL A 343 -0.90 -12.86 -9.94
C VAL A 343 -1.19 -13.75 -8.72
N PRO A 344 -0.85 -15.05 -8.74
CA PRO A 344 -0.98 -15.93 -7.58
C PRO A 344 -0.27 -15.37 -6.36
N CYS A 345 -0.96 -15.32 -5.21
CA CYS A 345 -0.44 -14.76 -3.97
C CYS A 345 -0.54 -15.74 -2.81
N VAL A 346 0.50 -15.78 -1.98
CA VAL A 346 0.52 -16.52 -0.72
C VAL A 346 0.84 -15.55 0.41
N THR A 347 -0.10 -15.37 1.33
CA THR A 347 0.08 -14.51 2.48
C THR A 347 0.67 -15.28 3.66
N LEU A 348 1.83 -14.81 4.13
CA LEU A 348 2.63 -15.38 5.20
C LEU A 348 2.20 -14.81 6.56
N ARG A 349 0.93 -15.00 6.89
CA ARG A 349 0.29 -14.52 8.13
C ARG A 349 -0.80 -15.49 8.56
N GLU A 350 -1.14 -15.49 9.86
CA GLU A 350 -2.25 -16.29 10.40
C GLU A 350 -3.63 -15.64 10.15
N ASN A 351 -3.67 -14.32 9.92
CA ASN A 351 -4.88 -13.56 9.66
C ASN A 351 -4.69 -12.53 8.54
N THR A 352 -5.77 -11.95 8.05
CA THR A 352 -5.74 -10.81 7.12
C THR A 352 -6.93 -9.90 7.36
N GLU A 353 -6.70 -8.60 7.26
CA GLU A 353 -7.72 -7.57 7.23
C GLU A 353 -8.39 -7.44 5.84
N ARG A 354 -7.96 -8.24 4.86
CA ARG A 354 -8.42 -8.19 3.47
C ARG A 354 -9.05 -9.52 3.00
N PRO A 355 -10.14 -9.97 3.62
CA PRO A 355 -10.75 -11.27 3.31
C PRO A 355 -11.25 -11.36 1.86
N VAL A 356 -11.56 -10.23 1.22
CA VAL A 356 -11.98 -10.17 -0.19
C VAL A 356 -10.89 -10.69 -1.15
N THR A 357 -9.61 -10.55 -0.80
CA THR A 357 -8.49 -11.04 -1.62
C THR A 357 -8.40 -12.57 -1.62
N ILE A 358 -8.92 -13.23 -0.59
CA ILE A 358 -9.04 -14.69 -0.51
C ILE A 358 -10.32 -15.13 -1.21
N ALA A 359 -11.45 -14.51 -0.90
CA ALA A 359 -12.75 -14.95 -1.40
C ALA A 359 -12.96 -14.67 -2.91
N LYS A 360 -12.37 -13.60 -3.43
CA LYS A 360 -12.50 -13.15 -4.83
C LYS A 360 -11.18 -12.95 -5.56
N GLY A 361 -10.08 -12.83 -4.82
CA GLY A 361 -8.75 -12.58 -5.38
C GLY A 361 -7.96 -13.84 -5.66
N THR A 362 -6.65 -13.66 -5.71
CA THR A 362 -5.66 -14.72 -5.99
C THR A 362 -4.97 -15.21 -4.72
N ASN A 363 -5.36 -14.74 -3.54
CA ASN A 363 -4.62 -14.92 -2.30
C ASN A 363 -4.98 -16.22 -1.57
N ILE A 364 -3.95 -16.89 -1.03
CA ILE A 364 -4.08 -18.00 -0.06
C ILE A 364 -3.39 -17.57 1.24
N LEU A 365 -4.10 -17.66 2.35
CA LEU A 365 -3.54 -17.44 3.68
C LEU A 365 -2.84 -18.70 4.17
N ALA A 366 -1.51 -18.63 4.33
CA ALA A 366 -0.69 -19.83 4.62
C ALA A 366 -0.23 -19.93 6.08
N GLY A 367 -0.33 -18.84 6.85
CA GLY A 367 0.32 -18.77 8.15
C GLY A 367 1.85 -18.62 8.02
N VAL A 368 2.56 -18.90 9.08
CA VAL A 368 4.03 -18.76 9.16
C VAL A 368 4.78 -20.09 9.22
N SER A 369 4.05 -21.22 9.24
CA SER A 369 4.65 -22.55 9.27
C SER A 369 5.27 -22.92 7.92
N THR A 370 6.53 -23.38 7.95
CA THR A 370 7.29 -23.84 6.76
C THR A 370 6.48 -24.76 5.87
N SER A 371 5.87 -25.81 6.44
CA SER A 371 5.11 -26.82 5.69
C SER A 371 3.85 -26.26 5.04
N LYS A 372 3.13 -25.36 5.74
CA LYS A 372 1.91 -24.71 5.21
C LYS A 372 2.27 -23.75 4.07
N ILE A 373 3.35 -22.97 4.20
CA ILE A 373 3.84 -22.05 3.17
C ILE A 373 4.20 -22.81 1.89
N VAL A 374 5.03 -23.86 2.01
CA VAL A 374 5.43 -24.69 0.86
C VAL A 374 4.22 -25.36 0.19
N ARG A 375 3.27 -25.85 0.97
CA ARG A 375 2.03 -26.45 0.44
C ARG A 375 1.20 -25.42 -0.33
N ALA A 376 0.99 -24.24 0.24
CA ALA A 376 0.23 -23.15 -0.39
C ALA A 376 0.89 -22.69 -1.69
N ALA A 377 2.22 -22.49 -1.69
CA ALA A 377 2.96 -22.12 -2.87
C ALA A 377 2.88 -23.18 -3.98
N ASN A 378 3.09 -24.45 -3.66
CA ASN A 378 2.96 -25.55 -4.62
C ASN A 378 1.53 -25.65 -5.20
N LYS A 379 0.50 -25.41 -4.38
CA LYS A 379 -0.89 -25.38 -4.85
C LYS A 379 -1.10 -24.24 -5.85
N GLN A 380 -0.67 -23.02 -5.53
CA GLN A 380 -0.80 -21.84 -6.40
C GLN A 380 -0.03 -22.00 -7.73
N LEU A 381 1.13 -22.64 -7.70
CA LEU A 381 1.93 -22.87 -8.92
C LEU A 381 1.31 -23.91 -9.85
N ARG A 382 0.61 -24.91 -9.32
CA ARG A 382 -0.06 -25.96 -10.10
C ARG A 382 -1.43 -25.52 -10.61
N GLU A 383 -2.21 -24.93 -9.72
CA GLU A 383 -3.61 -24.58 -9.93
C GLU A 383 -3.85 -23.12 -9.48
N PRO A 384 -3.40 -22.12 -10.24
CA PRO A 384 -3.53 -20.74 -9.85
C PRO A 384 -5.02 -20.35 -9.76
N VAL A 385 -5.37 -19.69 -8.65
CA VAL A 385 -6.73 -19.18 -8.44
C VAL A 385 -7.01 -18.09 -9.47
N ARG A 386 -8.13 -18.22 -10.21
CA ARG A 386 -8.59 -17.18 -11.13
C ARG A 386 -9.36 -16.09 -10.36
N PRO A 387 -8.92 -14.84 -10.36
CA PRO A 387 -9.59 -13.79 -9.61
C PRO A 387 -10.94 -13.44 -10.22
N LYS A 388 -11.91 -13.16 -9.32
CA LYS A 388 -13.13 -12.44 -9.66
C LYS A 388 -12.94 -11.00 -9.17
N ARG A 389 -12.98 -10.03 -10.05
CA ARG A 389 -12.74 -8.63 -9.68
C ARG A 389 -13.70 -8.18 -8.57
N PRO A 390 -13.23 -7.70 -7.41
CA PRO A 390 -14.10 -7.16 -6.38
C PRO A 390 -14.89 -5.95 -6.88
N LYS A 391 -16.08 -5.74 -6.33
CA LYS A 391 -16.95 -4.61 -6.71
C LYS A 391 -16.23 -3.28 -6.44
N TYR A 392 -16.28 -2.36 -7.39
CA TYR A 392 -15.66 -1.03 -7.34
C TYR A 392 -14.12 -1.00 -7.27
N TRP A 393 -13.45 -2.12 -7.55
CA TRP A 393 -12.00 -2.13 -7.78
C TRP A 393 -11.71 -1.83 -9.25
N ASP A 394 -12.18 -0.70 -9.73
CA ASP A 394 -12.30 -0.34 -11.16
C ASP A 394 -11.52 0.93 -11.57
N GLY A 395 -10.69 1.47 -10.67
CA GLY A 395 -9.90 2.66 -10.94
C GLY A 395 -10.69 3.96 -10.80
N ARG A 396 -11.78 3.97 -10.01
CA ARG A 396 -12.67 5.13 -9.88
C ARG A 396 -13.01 5.47 -8.42
N ALA A 397 -12.29 4.94 -7.46
CA ALA A 397 -12.55 5.19 -6.04
C ALA A 397 -12.31 6.67 -5.70
N GLY A 398 -11.20 7.26 -6.14
CA GLY A 398 -10.92 8.69 -5.96
C GLY A 398 -12.02 9.59 -6.53
N LYS A 399 -12.53 9.28 -7.71
CA LYS A 399 -13.65 10.04 -8.33
C LYS A 399 -14.93 9.96 -7.50
N ARG A 400 -15.25 8.78 -6.93
CA ARG A 400 -16.43 8.61 -6.04
C ARG A 400 -16.24 9.39 -4.74
N ILE A 401 -15.04 9.36 -4.14
CA ILE A 401 -14.70 10.14 -2.95
C ILE A 401 -14.94 11.63 -3.20
N VAL A 402 -14.36 12.20 -4.26
CA VAL A 402 -14.49 13.61 -4.59
C VAL A 402 -15.95 14.01 -4.86
N SER A 403 -16.72 13.17 -5.55
CA SER A 403 -18.15 13.38 -5.79
C SER A 403 -18.94 13.44 -4.48
N ILE A 404 -18.67 12.54 -3.54
CA ILE A 404 -19.35 12.53 -2.24
C ILE A 404 -18.95 13.75 -1.41
N LEU A 405 -17.66 14.11 -1.37
CA LEU A 405 -17.18 15.30 -0.67
C LEU A 405 -17.84 16.58 -1.23
N ASN A 406 -17.98 16.69 -2.54
CA ASN A 406 -18.63 17.84 -3.18
C ASN A 406 -20.12 17.99 -2.77
N ASN A 407 -20.79 16.87 -2.52
CA ASN A 407 -22.21 16.87 -2.13
C ASN A 407 -22.43 16.99 -0.62
N THR A 408 -21.44 16.66 0.20
CA THR A 408 -21.58 16.61 1.66
C THR A 408 -21.05 17.87 2.35
N LEU A 409 -19.95 18.43 1.84
CA LEU A 409 -19.37 19.63 2.45
C LEU A 409 -20.26 20.85 2.19
N PRO A 410 -20.48 21.74 3.19
CA PRO A 410 -21.29 22.94 3.04
C PRO A 410 -20.74 23.87 1.95
N THR A 411 -21.63 24.64 1.31
CA THR A 411 -21.25 25.62 0.26
C THR A 411 -20.55 26.82 0.84
#